data_5805e353a4052597ccfa48e1773155da
#
_entry.id   5805e353a4052597ccfa48e1773155da
#
_cell.length_a   1.000
_cell.length_b   1.000
_cell.length_c   1.000
_cell.angle_alpha   90.00
_cell.angle_beta   90.00
_cell.angle_gamma   90.00
#
_symmetry.space_group_name_H-M   'P 1'
#
loop_
_entity.id
_entity.type
_entity.pdbx_description
1 polymer ?
#
loop_
_entity_poly.entity_id
_entity_poly.type
_entity_poly.pdbx_seq_one_letter_code
_entity_poly.pdbx_strand_id
1 'polypeptide(L)'
;MNYNKAMPNIDKTPRFSILILNWRSEQHLPGCLNALQAQSFKDFEILLLDNGGQEAIPNTLIDEYPDLQLSLTRSEKNLGFAQGNNLIAKQARGEYLVLLNADAFLEPNWLSIIQDATLAYPEHFFASRLLKANEPEKIDGEWHVYHVSGLAWRHMHNQPQSQATNESKEVFGACAAAAVYPRVAFEAVGGFDEDFFAYMEDIDLDFRLQLAGYPCLYVPEAIAYHVGSASSAPRSDFAVFHGHRNLPWVFIKNMPGLLFWCLAPFHVMVNLAYLIMAPFMGKGKVMARAKWASLKGLGDAFKKRWRIQKDRKASVGDIAKLLNWNPFAPLIKRKF
;
A
#
# COMPACT_ATOMS: atom_id res chain seq x y z
N MET A 1 22.30 -40.53 -14.57
CA MET A 1 21.52 -40.15 -13.38
C MET A 1 20.37 -39.28 -13.85
N ASN A 2 19.16 -39.85 -13.91
CA ASN A 2 17.97 -39.11 -14.35
C ASN A 2 17.48 -38.26 -13.19
N TYR A 3 17.71 -36.95 -13.26
CA TYR A 3 17.00 -35.98 -12.40
C TYR A 3 15.60 -35.77 -13.00
N ASN A 4 14.63 -36.52 -12.55
CA ASN A 4 13.23 -36.14 -12.69
C ASN A 4 12.98 -34.90 -11.83
N LYS A 5 13.21 -33.72 -12.42
CA LYS A 5 12.71 -32.46 -11.87
C LYS A 5 11.18 -32.52 -12.07
N ALA A 6 10.42 -32.73 -11.00
CA ALA A 6 8.99 -32.58 -11.05
C ALA A 6 8.70 -31.16 -11.54
N MET A 7 8.13 -31.03 -12.73
CA MET A 7 7.62 -29.74 -13.19
C MET A 7 6.62 -29.22 -12.15
N PRO A 8 6.66 -27.94 -11.78
CA PRO A 8 5.67 -27.39 -10.86
C PRO A 8 4.28 -27.66 -11.44
N ASN A 9 3.41 -28.17 -10.60
CA ASN A 9 2.04 -28.53 -10.98
C ASN A 9 1.28 -27.23 -11.29
N ILE A 10 1.19 -26.87 -12.56
CA ILE A 10 0.60 -25.61 -13.07
C ILE A 10 -0.93 -25.58 -12.78
N ASP A 11 -1.52 -26.71 -12.44
CA ASP A 11 -2.97 -26.83 -12.20
C ASP A 11 -3.41 -26.46 -10.77
N LYS A 12 -2.47 -26.32 -9.82
CA LYS A 12 -2.82 -25.93 -8.45
C LYS A 12 -2.84 -24.41 -8.29
N THR A 13 -3.96 -23.85 -7.88
CA THR A 13 -4.08 -22.46 -7.47
C THR A 13 -3.14 -22.18 -6.28
N PRO A 14 -2.15 -21.28 -6.40
CA PRO A 14 -1.27 -20.97 -5.28
C PRO A 14 -2.03 -20.27 -4.16
N ARG A 15 -1.52 -20.34 -2.95
CA ARG A 15 -2.11 -19.60 -1.82
C ARG A 15 -1.92 -18.11 -1.97
N PHE A 16 -0.71 -17.68 -2.36
CA PHE A 16 -0.38 -16.26 -2.52
C PHE A 16 0.07 -15.94 -3.94
N SER A 17 -0.36 -14.79 -4.47
CA SER A 17 0.26 -14.13 -5.61
C SER A 17 0.99 -12.89 -5.12
N ILE A 18 2.32 -12.87 -5.24
CA ILE A 18 3.16 -11.76 -4.79
C ILE A 18 3.32 -10.80 -5.96
N LEU A 19 2.82 -9.58 -5.78
CA LEU A 19 2.82 -8.51 -6.78
C LEU A 19 3.98 -7.60 -6.49
N ILE A 20 4.96 -7.55 -7.40
CA ILE A 20 6.14 -6.69 -7.29
C ILE A 20 6.15 -5.72 -8.46
N LEU A 21 6.07 -4.43 -8.16
CA LEU A 21 6.23 -3.38 -9.15
C LEU A 21 7.63 -2.78 -9.03
N ASN A 22 8.43 -2.91 -10.09
CA ASN A 22 9.73 -2.28 -10.17
C ASN A 22 9.67 -1.01 -11.01
N TRP A 23 10.09 0.10 -10.43
CA TRP A 23 10.35 1.37 -11.10
C TRP A 23 11.52 2.08 -10.43
N ARG A 24 12.68 2.08 -11.10
CA ARG A 24 13.93 2.66 -10.58
C ARG A 24 14.40 2.06 -9.24
N SER A 25 14.15 0.78 -9.02
CA SER A 25 14.54 0.04 -7.82
C SER A 25 15.28 -1.25 -8.15
N GLU A 26 15.84 -1.34 -9.38
CA GLU A 26 16.50 -2.53 -9.93
C GLU A 26 17.58 -3.05 -8.99
N GLN A 27 18.32 -2.15 -8.34
CA GLN A 27 19.41 -2.47 -7.40
C GLN A 27 18.94 -3.23 -6.15
N HIS A 28 17.66 -3.11 -5.77
CA HIS A 28 17.09 -3.77 -4.60
C HIS A 28 16.41 -5.10 -4.92
N LEU A 29 16.07 -5.31 -6.20
CA LEU A 29 15.31 -6.47 -6.63
C LEU A 29 15.98 -7.81 -6.30
N PRO A 30 17.31 -7.99 -6.45
CA PRO A 30 17.97 -9.24 -6.01
C PRO A 30 17.78 -9.53 -4.52
N GLY A 31 17.85 -8.51 -3.65
CA GLY A 31 17.58 -8.66 -2.22
C GLY A 31 16.14 -9.09 -1.93
N CYS A 32 15.16 -8.50 -2.64
CA CYS A 32 13.76 -8.86 -2.54
C CYS A 32 13.51 -10.32 -2.97
N LEU A 33 14.05 -10.73 -4.11
CA LEU A 33 13.90 -12.10 -4.62
C LEU A 33 14.61 -13.14 -3.74
N ASN A 34 15.80 -12.82 -3.22
CA ASN A 34 16.49 -13.68 -2.25
C ASN A 34 15.66 -13.87 -0.97
N ALA A 35 15.03 -12.82 -0.44
CA ALA A 35 14.14 -12.91 0.71
C ALA A 35 12.91 -13.78 0.43
N LEU A 36 12.38 -13.76 -0.80
CA LEU A 36 11.30 -14.64 -1.24
C LEU A 36 11.77 -16.09 -1.42
N GLN A 37 12.97 -16.30 -1.96
CA GLN A 37 13.57 -17.62 -2.08
C GLN A 37 13.81 -18.26 -0.71
N ALA A 38 14.11 -17.45 0.31
CA ALA A 38 14.36 -17.91 1.69
C ALA A 38 13.06 -18.19 2.49
N GLN A 39 11.87 -17.87 1.97
CA GLN A 39 10.62 -18.11 2.69
C GLN A 39 10.43 -19.59 3.05
N SER A 40 9.97 -19.88 4.27
CA SER A 40 9.65 -21.23 4.73
C SER A 40 8.40 -21.81 4.08
N PHE A 41 7.41 -20.95 3.79
CA PHE A 41 6.19 -21.30 3.05
C PHE A 41 6.42 -21.10 1.55
N LYS A 42 6.07 -22.13 0.73
CA LYS A 42 6.43 -22.17 -0.70
C LYS A 42 5.24 -22.14 -1.68
N ASP A 43 4.01 -22.16 -1.20
CA ASP A 43 2.82 -22.18 -2.06
C ASP A 43 2.45 -20.75 -2.53
N PHE A 44 3.31 -20.17 -3.37
CA PHE A 44 3.13 -18.84 -3.94
C PHE A 44 3.68 -18.71 -5.36
N GLU A 45 3.18 -17.74 -6.11
CA GLU A 45 3.73 -17.25 -7.37
C GLU A 45 4.16 -15.80 -7.24
N ILE A 46 5.06 -15.36 -8.12
CA ILE A 46 5.54 -13.98 -8.18
C ILE A 46 5.18 -13.37 -9.53
N LEU A 47 4.52 -12.23 -9.49
CA LEU A 47 4.18 -11.41 -10.65
C LEU A 47 4.97 -10.11 -10.57
N LEU A 48 6.05 -10.03 -11.34
CA LEU A 48 6.95 -8.88 -11.40
C LEU A 48 6.58 -7.99 -12.57
N LEU A 49 6.36 -6.70 -12.32
CA LEU A 49 6.19 -5.70 -13.36
C LEU A 49 7.44 -4.82 -13.47
N ASP A 50 8.08 -4.85 -14.64
CA ASP A 50 9.02 -3.82 -15.07
C ASP A 50 8.21 -2.62 -15.60
N ASN A 51 8.11 -1.57 -14.80
CA ASN A 51 7.15 -0.49 -14.99
C ASN A 51 7.76 0.70 -15.77
N GLY A 52 8.49 0.44 -16.85
CA GLY A 52 9.05 1.48 -17.70
C GLY A 52 10.19 2.26 -17.03
N GLY A 53 11.13 1.56 -16.41
CA GLY A 53 12.36 2.11 -15.82
C GLY A 53 13.36 2.61 -16.87
N GLN A 54 14.45 3.22 -16.41
CA GLN A 54 15.56 3.64 -17.29
C GLN A 54 16.39 2.42 -17.75
N GLU A 55 16.52 1.43 -16.88
CA GLU A 55 17.19 0.17 -17.15
C GLU A 55 16.14 -0.96 -17.10
N ALA A 56 16.01 -1.68 -18.20
CA ALA A 56 15.09 -2.81 -18.26
C ALA A 56 15.62 -3.97 -17.38
N ILE A 57 14.75 -4.62 -16.64
CA ILE A 57 15.09 -5.85 -15.94
C ILE A 57 15.56 -6.89 -16.95
N PRO A 58 16.79 -7.48 -16.82
CA PRO A 58 17.28 -8.49 -17.75
C PRO A 58 16.36 -9.72 -17.77
N ASN A 59 16.17 -10.33 -18.94
CA ASN A 59 15.43 -11.60 -19.03
C ASN A 59 16.10 -12.71 -18.23
N THR A 60 17.43 -12.66 -18.11
CA THR A 60 18.24 -13.60 -17.34
C THR A 60 17.92 -13.61 -15.84
N LEU A 61 17.27 -12.56 -15.32
CA LEU A 61 16.86 -12.53 -13.90
C LEU A 61 15.99 -13.72 -13.52
N ILE A 62 15.10 -14.17 -14.43
CA ILE A 62 14.23 -15.34 -14.17
C ILE A 62 15.08 -16.61 -14.03
N ASP A 63 16.12 -16.73 -14.85
CA ASP A 63 17.02 -17.89 -14.87
C ASP A 63 17.90 -17.96 -13.60
N GLU A 64 18.14 -16.82 -12.95
CA GLU A 64 18.88 -16.73 -11.69
C GLU A 64 18.07 -17.29 -10.49
N TYR A 65 16.73 -17.36 -10.62
CA TYR A 65 15.81 -17.82 -9.56
C TYR A 65 14.94 -19.02 -10.00
N PRO A 66 15.56 -20.17 -10.38
CA PRO A 66 14.85 -21.29 -11.00
C PRO A 66 13.85 -22.00 -10.06
N ASP A 67 13.95 -21.76 -8.75
CA ASP A 67 13.05 -22.33 -7.75
C ASP A 67 11.83 -21.44 -7.46
N LEU A 68 11.81 -20.20 -7.97
CA LEU A 68 10.69 -19.29 -7.83
C LEU A 68 9.75 -19.39 -9.06
N GLN A 69 8.44 -19.44 -8.81
CA GLN A 69 7.44 -19.30 -9.87
C GLN A 69 7.32 -17.81 -10.23
N LEU A 70 8.28 -17.29 -11.00
CA LEU A 70 8.41 -15.88 -11.34
C LEU A 70 7.93 -15.62 -12.78
N SER A 71 6.97 -14.71 -12.93
CA SER A 71 6.50 -14.19 -14.21
C SER A 71 6.84 -12.71 -14.33
N LEU A 72 7.48 -12.31 -15.44
CA LEU A 72 7.87 -10.93 -15.71
C LEU A 72 6.96 -10.33 -16.79
N THR A 73 6.28 -9.25 -16.42
CA THR A 73 5.52 -8.37 -17.34
C THR A 73 6.29 -7.08 -17.54
N ARG A 74 6.25 -6.51 -18.74
CA ARG A 74 6.91 -5.23 -19.06
C ARG A 74 5.92 -4.19 -19.54
N SER A 75 6.13 -2.96 -19.09
CA SER A 75 5.45 -1.79 -19.63
C SER A 75 6.46 -0.85 -20.30
N GLU A 76 6.11 -0.32 -21.45
CA GLU A 76 6.95 0.67 -22.18
C GLU A 76 7.01 2.02 -21.47
N LYS A 77 6.08 2.29 -20.57
CA LYS A 77 5.97 3.56 -19.83
C LYS A 77 5.64 3.30 -18.36
N ASN A 78 6.00 4.25 -17.51
CA ASN A 78 5.58 4.24 -16.12
C ASN A 78 4.05 4.41 -16.01
N LEU A 79 3.37 3.35 -15.58
CA LEU A 79 1.92 3.30 -15.35
C LEU A 79 1.53 3.91 -13.98
N GLY A 80 2.51 4.23 -13.12
CA GLY A 80 2.29 4.55 -11.72
C GLY A 80 2.07 3.30 -10.87
N PHE A 81 1.92 3.50 -9.57
CA PHE A 81 1.76 2.39 -8.62
C PHE A 81 0.38 1.73 -8.75
N ALA A 82 -0.68 2.52 -8.83
CA ALA A 82 -2.06 2.03 -8.86
C ALA A 82 -2.35 1.18 -10.11
N GLN A 83 -2.11 1.73 -11.30
CA GLN A 83 -2.39 1.03 -12.56
C GLN A 83 -1.43 -0.15 -12.76
N GLY A 84 -0.15 0.00 -12.39
CA GLY A 84 0.83 -1.08 -12.51
C GLY A 84 0.45 -2.31 -11.67
N ASN A 85 0.09 -2.11 -10.40
CA ASN A 85 -0.35 -3.21 -9.54
C ASN A 85 -1.69 -3.83 -10.02
N ASN A 86 -2.64 -3.01 -10.49
CA ASN A 86 -3.87 -3.54 -11.08
C ASN A 86 -3.60 -4.42 -12.31
N LEU A 87 -2.60 -4.04 -13.13
CA LEU A 87 -2.24 -4.80 -14.33
C LEU A 87 -1.79 -6.22 -13.99
N ILE A 88 -0.89 -6.37 -13.00
CA ILE A 88 -0.38 -7.67 -12.59
C ILE A 88 -1.36 -8.42 -11.68
N ALA A 89 -2.17 -7.72 -10.89
CA ALA A 89 -3.23 -8.35 -10.10
C ALA A 89 -4.25 -9.11 -10.95
N LYS A 90 -4.52 -8.67 -12.18
CA LYS A 90 -5.39 -9.37 -13.15
C LYS A 90 -4.82 -10.73 -13.61
N GLN A 91 -3.52 -10.94 -13.47
CA GLN A 91 -2.83 -12.19 -13.82
C GLN A 91 -2.71 -13.12 -12.62
N ALA A 92 -3.01 -12.63 -11.43
CA ALA A 92 -2.88 -13.35 -10.17
C ALA A 92 -3.88 -14.52 -10.08
N ARG A 93 -3.38 -15.70 -9.69
CA ARG A 93 -4.18 -16.91 -9.48
C ARG A 93 -4.39 -17.18 -7.99
N GLY A 94 -3.55 -16.65 -7.11
CA GLY A 94 -3.58 -16.87 -5.68
C GLY A 94 -4.89 -16.43 -5.01
N GLU A 95 -5.21 -17.05 -3.90
CA GLU A 95 -6.37 -16.66 -3.08
C GLU A 95 -6.15 -15.29 -2.41
N TYR A 96 -4.90 -14.98 -2.11
CA TYR A 96 -4.47 -13.71 -1.51
C TYR A 96 -3.43 -13.02 -2.40
N LEU A 97 -3.57 -11.71 -2.53
CA LEU A 97 -2.59 -10.84 -3.17
C LEU A 97 -1.66 -10.29 -2.09
N VAL A 98 -0.36 -10.47 -2.28
CA VAL A 98 0.68 -9.84 -1.47
C VAL A 98 1.26 -8.70 -2.28
N LEU A 99 1.01 -7.45 -1.88
CA LEU A 99 1.73 -6.32 -2.44
C LEU A 99 3.08 -6.21 -1.73
N LEU A 100 4.13 -6.24 -2.52
CA LEU A 100 5.50 -6.16 -2.03
C LEU A 100 6.30 -5.16 -2.87
N ASN A 101 6.86 -4.14 -2.24
CA ASN A 101 7.76 -3.23 -2.95
C ASN A 101 9.06 -3.95 -3.32
N ALA A 102 9.65 -3.60 -4.46
CA ALA A 102 10.93 -4.15 -4.91
C ALA A 102 12.10 -3.86 -3.95
N ASP A 103 11.95 -2.86 -3.06
CA ASP A 103 12.90 -2.47 -2.01
C ASP A 103 12.46 -2.91 -0.60
N ALA A 104 11.60 -3.94 -0.52
CA ALA A 104 11.17 -4.55 0.72
C ALA A 104 11.65 -6.01 0.82
N PHE A 105 12.14 -6.42 2.00
CA PHE A 105 12.75 -7.73 2.26
C PHE A 105 12.02 -8.41 3.41
N LEU A 106 11.36 -9.53 3.11
CA LEU A 106 10.57 -10.29 4.07
C LEU A 106 11.46 -11.16 4.96
N GLU A 107 11.16 -11.25 6.25
CA GLU A 107 11.74 -12.26 7.14
C GLU A 107 11.41 -13.68 6.65
N PRO A 108 12.26 -14.70 6.87
CA PRO A 108 12.09 -16.05 6.31
C PRO A 108 10.78 -16.76 6.66
N ASN A 109 10.13 -16.39 7.76
CA ASN A 109 8.87 -16.95 8.24
C ASN A 109 7.65 -16.08 7.94
N TRP A 110 7.81 -14.97 7.23
CA TRP A 110 6.74 -13.98 7.00
C TRP A 110 5.52 -14.60 6.32
N LEU A 111 5.70 -15.35 5.21
CA LEU A 111 4.59 -16.00 4.51
C LEU A 111 3.90 -17.08 5.36
N SER A 112 4.65 -17.80 6.20
CA SER A 112 4.07 -18.79 7.12
C SER A 112 3.19 -18.12 8.18
N ILE A 113 3.65 -17.03 8.78
CA ILE A 113 2.89 -16.24 9.76
C ILE A 113 1.61 -15.68 9.12
N ILE A 114 1.72 -15.11 7.93
CA ILE A 114 0.56 -14.60 7.19
C ILE A 114 -0.40 -15.75 6.81
N GLN A 115 0.11 -16.92 6.44
CA GLN A 115 -0.74 -18.08 6.16
C GLN A 115 -1.60 -18.44 7.37
N ASP A 116 -1.01 -18.48 8.57
CA ASP A 116 -1.74 -18.77 9.80
C ASP A 116 -2.79 -17.69 10.09
N ALA A 117 -2.43 -16.42 9.90
CA ALA A 117 -3.36 -15.30 10.05
C ALA A 117 -4.54 -15.37 9.06
N THR A 118 -4.28 -15.76 7.78
CA THR A 118 -5.34 -15.89 6.77
C THR A 118 -6.30 -17.07 7.04
N LEU A 119 -5.84 -18.10 7.73
CA LEU A 119 -6.70 -19.20 8.17
C LEU A 119 -7.59 -18.80 9.35
N ALA A 120 -7.03 -18.03 10.29
CA ALA A 120 -7.77 -17.56 11.47
C ALA A 120 -8.75 -16.43 11.13
N TYR A 121 -8.43 -15.57 10.16
CA TYR A 121 -9.18 -14.37 9.81
C TYR A 121 -9.35 -14.22 8.28
N PRO A 122 -10.13 -15.13 7.61
CA PRO A 122 -10.16 -15.21 6.15
C PRO A 122 -10.76 -14.00 5.44
N GLU A 123 -11.56 -13.19 6.14
CA GLU A 123 -12.19 -11.99 5.56
C GLU A 123 -11.39 -10.71 5.81
N HIS A 124 -10.24 -10.79 6.50
CA HIS A 124 -9.39 -9.63 6.79
C HIS A 124 -8.35 -9.44 5.70
N PHE A 125 -7.95 -8.18 5.51
CA PHE A 125 -6.66 -7.87 4.91
C PHE A 125 -5.64 -7.58 6.01
N PHE A 126 -4.32 -7.64 5.71
CA PHE A 126 -3.30 -7.73 6.74
C PHE A 126 -2.22 -6.67 6.56
N ALA A 127 -1.88 -6.03 7.68
CA ALA A 127 -0.77 -5.11 7.83
C ALA A 127 0.42 -5.79 8.51
N SER A 128 1.63 -5.61 7.96
CA SER A 128 2.89 -6.12 8.49
C SER A 128 3.62 -5.07 9.29
N ARG A 129 4.55 -5.50 10.17
CA ARG A 129 5.55 -4.62 10.77
C ARG A 129 6.64 -4.34 9.76
N LEU A 130 6.78 -3.07 9.39
CA LEU A 130 7.86 -2.60 8.55
C LEU A 130 8.95 -1.99 9.41
N LEU A 131 10.17 -2.52 9.30
CA LEU A 131 11.38 -1.93 9.86
C LEU A 131 12.16 -1.22 8.75
N LYS A 132 12.94 -0.22 9.08
CA LYS A 132 13.82 0.40 8.10
C LYS A 132 14.98 -0.52 7.75
N ALA A 133 15.20 -0.80 6.47
CA ALA A 133 16.29 -1.68 6.04
C ALA A 133 17.68 -1.15 6.42
N ASN A 134 17.88 0.18 6.38
CA ASN A 134 19.15 0.84 6.69
C ASN A 134 19.31 1.20 8.19
N GLU A 135 18.25 1.12 8.99
CA GLU A 135 18.20 1.44 10.42
C GLU A 135 17.23 0.45 11.09
N PRO A 136 17.56 -0.86 11.20
CA PRO A 136 16.62 -1.90 11.64
C PRO A 136 16.06 -1.71 13.04
N GLU A 137 16.75 -0.92 13.87
CA GLU A 137 16.29 -0.53 15.21
C GLU A 137 15.14 0.50 15.18
N LYS A 138 14.75 1.00 13.98
CA LYS A 138 13.64 1.93 13.78
C LYS A 138 12.52 1.33 12.95
N ILE A 139 11.31 1.66 13.35
CA ILE A 139 10.09 1.28 12.65
C ILE A 139 9.91 2.19 11.43
N ASP A 140 9.69 1.59 10.25
CA ASP A 140 9.22 2.31 9.07
C ASP A 140 7.71 2.52 9.09
N GLY A 141 6.96 1.57 9.62
CA GLY A 141 5.52 1.65 9.84
C GLY A 141 4.93 0.33 10.31
N GLU A 142 3.81 0.39 11.01
CA GLU A 142 3.06 -0.79 11.43
C GLU A 142 1.74 -0.91 10.68
N TRP A 143 0.97 0.18 10.60
CA TRP A 143 -0.29 0.29 9.85
C TRP A 143 -0.57 1.73 9.45
N HIS A 144 -1.57 1.93 8.63
CA HIS A 144 -2.05 3.27 8.30
C HIS A 144 -2.96 3.81 9.39
N VAL A 145 -2.74 5.06 9.75
CA VAL A 145 -3.62 5.87 10.59
C VAL A 145 -4.30 6.90 9.70
N TYR A 146 -5.63 6.94 9.71
CA TYR A 146 -6.40 7.98 9.03
C TYR A 146 -7.01 8.94 10.06
N HIS A 147 -6.69 10.21 9.94
CA HIS A 147 -7.12 11.24 10.88
C HIS A 147 -8.42 11.93 10.39
N VAL A 148 -9.23 12.40 11.34
CA VAL A 148 -10.49 13.11 11.05
C VAL A 148 -10.32 14.34 10.15
N SER A 149 -9.14 14.92 10.05
CA SER A 149 -8.82 16.00 9.10
C SER A 149 -8.58 15.51 7.66
N GLY A 150 -8.59 14.20 7.42
CA GLY A 150 -8.25 13.60 6.13
C GLY A 150 -6.77 13.35 5.91
N LEU A 151 -5.90 13.69 6.87
CA LEU A 151 -4.49 13.33 6.83
C LEU A 151 -4.31 11.85 7.17
N ALA A 152 -3.26 11.25 6.61
CA ALA A 152 -2.89 9.89 6.92
C ALA A 152 -1.37 9.77 7.11
N TRP A 153 -0.95 8.79 7.92
CA TRP A 153 0.46 8.48 8.17
C TRP A 153 0.62 7.03 8.59
N ARG A 154 1.85 6.54 8.60
CA ARG A 154 2.19 5.22 9.14
C ARG A 154 2.35 5.28 10.65
N HIS A 155 1.68 4.38 11.37
CA HIS A 155 1.82 4.25 12.83
C HIS A 155 3.28 3.94 13.18
N MET A 156 3.78 4.48 14.30
CA MET A 156 5.14 4.32 14.83
C MET A 156 6.29 4.69 13.87
N HIS A 157 6.03 5.37 12.75
CA HIS A 157 7.09 5.77 11.83
C HIS A 157 8.21 6.55 12.51
N ASN A 158 9.47 6.14 12.26
CA ASN A 158 10.69 6.67 12.90
C ASN A 158 10.79 6.48 14.42
N GLN A 159 9.93 5.66 15.05
CA GLN A 159 10.07 5.31 16.47
C GLN A 159 11.02 4.11 16.63
N PRO A 160 11.66 3.96 17.80
CA PRO A 160 12.48 2.78 18.10
C PRO A 160 11.65 1.48 18.03
N GLN A 161 12.24 0.41 17.51
CA GLN A 161 11.62 -0.92 17.47
C GLN A 161 11.21 -1.43 18.87
N SER A 162 11.95 -1.02 19.92
CA SER A 162 11.60 -1.36 21.30
C SER A 162 10.24 -0.84 21.77
N GLN A 163 9.65 0.12 21.04
CA GLN A 163 8.31 0.66 21.29
C GLN A 163 7.25 0.07 20.36
N ALA A 164 7.60 -0.95 19.55
CA ALA A 164 6.68 -1.58 18.62
C ALA A 164 5.45 -2.18 19.32
N THR A 165 4.33 -2.18 18.62
CA THR A 165 3.11 -2.83 19.07
C THR A 165 3.24 -4.34 18.88
N ASN A 166 3.18 -5.12 19.96
CA ASN A 166 3.38 -6.58 19.92
C ASN A 166 2.08 -7.38 19.97
N GLU A 167 0.95 -6.73 19.89
CA GLU A 167 -0.38 -7.36 19.91
C GLU A 167 -1.05 -7.21 18.55
N SER A 168 -1.61 -8.32 18.05
CA SER A 168 -2.46 -8.29 16.86
C SER A 168 -3.77 -7.57 17.17
N LYS A 169 -4.21 -6.67 16.30
CA LYS A 169 -5.45 -5.93 16.45
C LYS A 169 -6.00 -5.42 15.14
N GLU A 170 -7.29 -5.15 15.11
CA GLU A 170 -7.90 -4.45 14.00
C GLU A 170 -7.43 -2.99 13.95
N VAL A 171 -7.06 -2.56 12.72
CA VAL A 171 -6.50 -1.24 12.43
C VAL A 171 -7.14 -0.64 11.19
N PHE A 172 -6.82 0.62 10.86
CA PHE A 172 -7.42 1.28 9.70
C PHE A 172 -6.99 0.64 8.38
N GLY A 173 -5.71 0.34 8.18
CA GLY A 173 -5.23 -0.16 6.90
C GLY A 173 -3.76 -0.56 6.88
N ALA A 174 -3.30 -1.08 5.76
CA ALA A 174 -1.99 -1.69 5.57
C ALA A 174 -1.11 -0.90 4.60
N CYS A 175 0.16 -0.67 4.94
CA CYS A 175 1.11 -0.06 4.02
C CYS A 175 1.46 -1.05 2.89
N ALA A 176 1.20 -0.66 1.65
CA ALA A 176 1.41 -1.51 0.47
C ALA A 176 2.87 -1.89 0.18
N ALA A 177 3.83 -1.48 1.02
CA ALA A 177 5.21 -1.96 0.94
C ALA A 177 5.34 -3.45 1.29
N ALA A 178 4.49 -3.98 2.21
CA ALA A 178 4.30 -5.41 2.47
C ALA A 178 2.90 -5.61 3.09
N ALA A 179 1.88 -5.73 2.26
CA ALA A 179 0.48 -5.86 2.67
C ALA A 179 -0.19 -7.03 1.97
N VAL A 180 -1.22 -7.62 2.60
CA VAL A 180 -1.91 -8.80 2.08
C VAL A 180 -3.40 -8.55 1.99
N TYR A 181 -3.98 -8.89 0.85
CA TYR A 181 -5.40 -8.68 0.58
C TYR A 181 -6.05 -9.97 0.08
N PRO A 182 -7.21 -10.39 0.61
CA PRO A 182 -8.00 -11.41 -0.06
C PRO A 182 -8.29 -10.95 -1.49
N ARG A 183 -7.96 -11.77 -2.51
CA ARG A 183 -8.16 -11.41 -3.91
C ARG A 183 -9.61 -11.04 -4.21
N VAL A 184 -10.55 -11.79 -3.65
CA VAL A 184 -11.98 -11.50 -3.79
C VAL A 184 -12.38 -10.13 -3.21
N ALA A 185 -11.76 -9.69 -2.10
CA ALA A 185 -12.01 -8.39 -1.50
C ALA A 185 -11.41 -7.26 -2.34
N PHE A 186 -10.17 -7.45 -2.83
CA PHE A 186 -9.50 -6.51 -3.73
C PHE A 186 -10.30 -6.30 -5.01
N GLU A 187 -10.77 -7.38 -5.64
CA GLU A 187 -11.58 -7.35 -6.85
C GLU A 187 -12.96 -6.71 -6.60
N ALA A 188 -13.61 -7.04 -5.47
CA ALA A 188 -14.93 -6.51 -5.11
C ALA A 188 -14.96 -4.98 -4.98
N VAL A 189 -13.84 -4.38 -4.50
CA VAL A 189 -13.73 -2.91 -4.43
C VAL A 189 -13.13 -2.29 -5.69
N GLY A 190 -12.82 -3.11 -6.72
CA GLY A 190 -12.28 -2.67 -8.01
C GLY A 190 -10.78 -2.39 -8.03
N GLY A 191 -10.01 -2.98 -7.11
CA GLY A 191 -8.56 -2.79 -7.00
C GLY A 191 -8.16 -1.38 -6.62
N PHE A 192 -6.99 -0.93 -7.05
CA PHE A 192 -6.56 0.45 -6.87
C PHE A 192 -7.33 1.40 -7.81
N ASP A 193 -7.56 2.62 -7.35
CA ASP A 193 -8.09 3.69 -8.21
C ASP A 193 -6.93 4.30 -9.04
N GLU A 194 -6.93 4.04 -10.33
CA GLU A 194 -5.84 4.41 -11.24
C GLU A 194 -5.64 5.92 -11.41
N ASP A 195 -6.64 6.76 -11.05
CA ASP A 195 -6.50 8.22 -11.07
C ASP A 195 -5.45 8.73 -10.07
N PHE A 196 -5.13 7.93 -9.04
CA PHE A 196 -4.12 8.30 -8.05
C PHE A 196 -2.71 8.31 -8.62
N PHE A 197 -2.39 7.44 -9.54
CA PHE A 197 -1.06 7.20 -10.10
C PHE A 197 -0.07 6.67 -9.03
N ALA A 198 0.23 7.48 -8.01
CA ALA A 198 1.06 7.14 -6.85
C ALA A 198 0.70 8.05 -5.66
N TYR A 199 0.94 7.59 -4.45
CA TYR A 199 0.62 8.18 -3.15
C TYR A 199 -0.88 8.29 -2.85
N MET A 200 -1.27 7.82 -1.68
CA MET A 200 -2.63 7.76 -1.15
C MET A 200 -3.54 6.71 -1.83
N GLU A 201 -3.06 5.98 -2.83
CA GLU A 201 -3.82 4.89 -3.47
C GLU A 201 -4.06 3.71 -2.52
N ASP A 202 -3.08 3.41 -1.67
CA ASP A 202 -3.16 2.40 -0.61
C ASP A 202 -4.14 2.83 0.50
N ILE A 203 -4.07 4.06 0.94
CA ILE A 203 -5.03 4.64 1.90
C ILE A 203 -6.47 4.61 1.33
N ASP A 204 -6.61 4.89 0.04
CA ASP A 204 -7.92 4.84 -0.64
C ASP A 204 -8.45 3.40 -0.72
N LEU A 205 -7.58 2.43 -1.03
CA LEU A 205 -7.91 1.01 -1.06
C LEU A 205 -8.33 0.52 0.33
N ASP A 206 -7.54 0.81 1.35
CA ASP A 206 -7.83 0.46 2.74
C ASP A 206 -9.21 0.98 3.15
N PHE A 207 -9.49 2.25 2.84
CA PHE A 207 -10.78 2.86 3.18
C PHE A 207 -11.94 2.17 2.46
N ARG A 208 -11.79 1.85 1.16
CA ARG A 208 -12.83 1.14 0.40
C ARG A 208 -13.07 -0.28 0.92
N LEU A 209 -12.01 -0.97 1.32
CA LEU A 209 -12.11 -2.30 1.95
C LEU A 209 -12.86 -2.21 3.28
N GLN A 210 -12.51 -1.27 4.17
CA GLN A 210 -13.24 -1.03 5.42
C GLN A 210 -14.72 -0.73 5.16
N LEU A 211 -15.03 0.14 4.19
CA LEU A 211 -16.40 0.47 3.81
C LEU A 211 -17.17 -0.75 3.27
N ALA A 212 -16.50 -1.65 2.57
CA ALA A 212 -17.07 -2.88 2.05
C ALA A 212 -17.21 -3.99 3.11
N GLY A 213 -16.77 -3.74 4.35
CA GLY A 213 -16.88 -4.69 5.47
C GLY A 213 -15.73 -5.69 5.56
N TYR A 214 -14.58 -5.40 4.95
CA TYR A 214 -13.33 -6.16 5.12
C TYR A 214 -12.43 -5.43 6.12
N PRO A 215 -12.27 -5.91 7.36
CA PRO A 215 -11.40 -5.26 8.34
C PRO A 215 -9.92 -5.54 8.07
N CYS A 216 -9.04 -4.68 8.60
CA CYS A 216 -7.59 -4.86 8.55
C CYS A 216 -7.08 -5.42 9.87
N LEU A 217 -6.31 -6.51 9.83
CA LEU A 217 -5.61 -7.03 11.00
C LEU A 217 -4.12 -6.69 10.93
N TYR A 218 -3.57 -6.06 11.95
CA TYR A 218 -2.12 -5.92 12.13
C TYR A 218 -1.55 -7.21 12.69
N VAL A 219 -0.50 -7.73 12.03
CA VAL A 219 0.22 -8.96 12.40
C VAL A 219 1.66 -8.60 12.78
N PRO A 220 1.95 -8.41 14.08
CA PRO A 220 3.24 -7.90 14.55
C PRO A 220 4.43 -8.81 14.27
N GLU A 221 4.22 -10.12 14.16
CA GLU A 221 5.25 -11.12 13.89
C GLU A 221 5.62 -11.16 12.40
N ALA A 222 4.78 -10.66 11.51
CA ALA A 222 5.08 -10.55 10.08
C ALA A 222 5.98 -9.34 9.82
N ILE A 223 7.30 -9.54 9.95
CA ILE A 223 8.31 -8.48 9.85
C ILE A 223 8.88 -8.41 8.43
N ALA A 224 8.93 -7.19 7.88
CA ALA A 224 9.62 -6.89 6.64
C ALA A 224 10.53 -5.67 6.80
N TYR A 225 11.68 -5.68 6.11
CA TYR A 225 12.61 -4.55 6.07
C TYR A 225 12.37 -3.74 4.80
N HIS A 226 12.18 -2.44 4.92
CA HIS A 226 11.87 -1.57 3.81
C HIS A 226 12.91 -0.44 3.70
N VAL A 227 13.49 -0.27 2.52
CA VAL A 227 14.47 0.80 2.27
C VAL A 227 13.76 2.14 2.31
N GLY A 228 12.59 2.20 1.71
CA GLY A 228 11.74 3.39 1.67
C GLY A 228 12.29 4.48 0.77
N SER A 229 11.41 5.03 -0.05
CA SER A 229 11.75 6.15 -0.95
C SER A 229 12.88 5.83 -1.97
N ALA A 230 13.13 4.54 -2.28
CA ALA A 230 14.14 4.16 -3.26
C ALA A 230 13.85 4.76 -4.64
N SER A 231 12.57 4.84 -5.01
CA SER A 231 12.13 5.39 -6.30
C SER A 231 11.83 6.90 -6.28
N SER A 232 11.60 7.51 -5.10
CA SER A 232 11.33 8.94 -4.99
C SER A 232 11.74 9.49 -3.63
N ALA A 233 12.65 10.48 -3.61
CA ALA A 233 13.10 11.08 -2.35
C ALA A 233 11.93 11.64 -1.53
N PRO A 234 11.98 11.50 -0.18
CA PRO A 234 11.01 12.14 0.71
C PRO A 234 10.91 13.63 0.43
N ARG A 235 9.69 14.19 0.40
CA ARG A 235 9.43 15.61 0.08
C ARG A 235 9.88 16.06 -1.32
N SER A 236 10.14 15.14 -2.25
CA SER A 236 10.33 15.49 -3.65
C SER A 236 9.10 16.23 -4.19
N ASP A 237 9.26 17.00 -5.27
CA ASP A 237 8.11 17.67 -5.89
C ASP A 237 7.09 16.65 -6.42
N PHE A 238 7.55 15.47 -6.79
CA PHE A 238 6.68 14.36 -7.18
C PHE A 238 5.81 13.87 -5.99
N ALA A 239 6.42 13.60 -4.84
CA ALA A 239 5.70 13.16 -3.65
C ALA A 239 4.71 14.24 -3.13
N VAL A 240 5.15 15.51 -3.09
CA VAL A 240 4.29 16.64 -2.70
C VAL A 240 3.12 16.79 -3.67
N PHE A 241 3.39 16.73 -4.99
CA PHE A 241 2.33 16.89 -5.98
C PHE A 241 1.26 15.80 -5.85
N HIS A 242 1.66 14.52 -5.92
CA HIS A 242 0.70 13.42 -5.89
C HIS A 242 0.01 13.30 -4.53
N GLY A 243 0.74 13.37 -3.43
CA GLY A 243 0.14 13.28 -2.10
C GLY A 243 -0.91 14.37 -1.85
N HIS A 244 -0.59 15.64 -2.14
CA HIS A 244 -1.53 16.75 -1.91
C HIS A 244 -2.63 16.88 -2.97
N ARG A 245 -2.44 16.36 -4.18
CA ARG A 245 -3.50 16.22 -5.18
C ARG A 245 -4.53 15.17 -4.74
N ASN A 246 -4.06 14.03 -4.28
CA ASN A 246 -4.87 12.85 -4.01
C ASN A 246 -5.60 12.92 -2.66
N LEU A 247 -5.01 13.58 -1.67
CA LEU A 247 -5.54 13.68 -0.31
C LEU A 247 -7.02 14.14 -0.24
N PRO A 248 -7.49 15.19 -0.96
CA PRO A 248 -8.90 15.55 -0.98
C PRO A 248 -9.78 14.47 -1.64
N TRP A 249 -9.27 13.75 -2.65
CA TRP A 249 -10.05 12.71 -3.32
C TRP A 249 -10.33 11.52 -2.40
N VAL A 250 -9.33 11.09 -1.58
CA VAL A 250 -9.55 10.04 -0.57
C VAL A 250 -10.67 10.46 0.40
N PHE A 251 -10.61 11.67 0.93
CA PHE A 251 -11.61 12.18 1.87
C PHE A 251 -13.01 12.22 1.23
N ILE A 252 -13.12 12.82 0.04
CA ILE A 252 -14.40 12.99 -0.65
C ILE A 252 -15.01 11.64 -1.01
N LYS A 253 -14.24 10.73 -1.58
CA LYS A 253 -14.73 9.43 -2.02
C LYS A 253 -15.23 8.58 -0.85
N ASN A 254 -14.47 8.55 0.23
CA ASN A 254 -14.59 7.49 1.22
C ASN A 254 -15.24 7.92 2.54
N MET A 255 -15.11 9.19 2.99
CA MET A 255 -15.69 9.60 4.27
C MET A 255 -17.21 9.41 4.25
N PRO A 256 -17.79 8.54 5.14
CA PRO A 256 -19.18 8.13 4.99
C PRO A 256 -20.18 9.13 5.62
N GLY A 257 -21.37 9.18 5.05
CA GLY A 257 -22.58 9.77 5.62
C GLY A 257 -22.39 11.15 6.26
N LEU A 258 -22.84 11.27 7.50
CA LEU A 258 -22.76 12.52 8.25
C LEU A 258 -21.33 12.93 8.61
N LEU A 259 -20.40 11.97 8.80
CA LEU A 259 -18.99 12.28 9.06
C LEU A 259 -18.39 13.15 7.94
N PHE A 260 -18.77 12.91 6.70
CA PHE A 260 -18.30 13.76 5.58
C PHE A 260 -18.65 15.23 5.81
N TRP A 261 -19.91 15.53 6.12
CA TRP A 261 -20.36 16.91 6.29
C TRP A 261 -19.80 17.56 7.54
N CYS A 262 -19.71 16.83 8.65
CA CYS A 262 -19.17 17.35 9.91
C CYS A 262 -17.66 17.63 9.80
N LEU A 263 -16.89 16.79 9.07
CA LEU A 263 -15.44 16.89 9.01
C LEU A 263 -14.93 17.68 7.78
N ALA A 264 -15.77 17.89 6.76
CA ALA A 264 -15.38 18.63 5.56
C ALA A 264 -14.83 20.05 5.85
N PRO A 265 -15.42 20.88 6.73
CA PRO A 265 -14.85 22.18 7.05
C PRO A 265 -13.43 22.09 7.62
N PHE A 266 -13.18 21.10 8.51
CA PHE A 266 -11.86 20.86 9.08
C PHE A 266 -10.87 20.36 8.03
N HIS A 267 -11.29 19.46 7.15
CA HIS A 267 -10.49 19.01 6.01
C HIS A 267 -10.09 20.14 5.09
N VAL A 268 -11.02 21.02 4.73
CA VAL A 268 -10.75 22.22 3.90
C VAL A 268 -9.76 23.16 4.60
N MET A 269 -9.98 23.44 5.87
CA MET A 269 -9.08 24.29 6.67
C MET A 269 -7.64 23.76 6.68
N VAL A 270 -7.45 22.46 6.88
CA VAL A 270 -6.13 21.83 6.86
C VAL A 270 -5.48 21.92 5.48
N ASN A 271 -6.24 21.69 4.40
CA ASN A 271 -5.72 21.84 3.02
C ASN A 271 -5.31 23.29 2.70
N LEU A 272 -6.08 24.27 3.16
CA LEU A 272 -5.73 25.69 3.01
C LEU A 272 -4.48 26.05 3.84
N ALA A 273 -4.35 25.54 5.07
CA ALA A 273 -3.16 25.75 5.88
C ALA A 273 -1.89 25.22 5.17
N TYR A 274 -1.94 24.01 4.57
CA TYR A 274 -0.82 23.51 3.77
C TYR A 274 -0.51 24.37 2.56
N LEU A 275 -1.52 24.89 1.85
CA LEU A 275 -1.34 25.77 0.70
C LEU A 275 -0.65 27.10 1.12
N ILE A 276 -1.05 27.67 2.26
CA ILE A 276 -0.48 28.91 2.80
C ILE A 276 0.96 28.69 3.30
N MET A 277 1.24 27.54 3.91
CA MET A 277 2.56 27.23 4.47
C MET A 277 3.59 26.78 3.42
N ALA A 278 3.14 26.22 2.31
CA ALA A 278 4.02 25.63 1.29
C ALA A 278 5.07 26.60 0.71
N PRO A 279 4.79 27.90 0.46
CA PRO A 279 5.81 28.86 0.02
C PRO A 279 6.98 29.00 1.00
N PHE A 280 6.71 29.01 2.30
CA PHE A 280 7.74 29.11 3.35
C PHE A 280 8.63 27.86 3.43
N MET A 281 8.19 26.75 2.83
CA MET A 281 8.92 25.49 2.72
C MET A 281 9.58 25.29 1.34
N GLY A 282 9.57 26.33 0.47
CA GLY A 282 10.07 26.24 -0.90
C GLY A 282 9.21 25.38 -1.83
N LYS A 283 7.97 25.01 -1.43
CA LYS A 283 7.07 24.10 -2.17
C LYS A 283 5.81 24.80 -2.73
N GLY A 284 5.76 26.13 -2.71
CA GLY A 284 4.57 26.89 -3.10
C GLY A 284 4.04 26.56 -4.50
N LYS A 285 4.93 26.52 -5.52
CA LYS A 285 4.54 26.26 -6.91
C LYS A 285 3.97 24.85 -7.08
N VAL A 286 4.63 23.81 -6.54
CA VAL A 286 4.17 22.43 -6.65
C VAL A 286 2.87 22.22 -5.88
N MET A 287 2.72 22.82 -4.70
CA MET A 287 1.50 22.75 -3.91
C MET A 287 0.31 23.39 -4.64
N ALA A 288 0.48 24.58 -5.20
CA ALA A 288 -0.57 25.25 -5.99
C ALA A 288 -1.01 24.38 -7.19
N ARG A 289 -0.05 23.79 -7.93
CA ARG A 289 -0.34 22.86 -9.02
C ARG A 289 -1.08 21.62 -8.53
N ALA A 290 -0.67 21.04 -7.39
CA ALA A 290 -1.33 19.88 -6.81
C ALA A 290 -2.79 20.20 -6.43
N LYS A 291 -3.05 21.33 -5.75
CA LYS A 291 -4.41 21.74 -5.37
C LYS A 291 -5.27 22.04 -6.59
N TRP A 292 -4.71 22.71 -7.60
CA TRP A 292 -5.43 22.95 -8.86
C TRP A 292 -5.81 21.65 -9.57
N ALA A 293 -4.87 20.68 -9.65
CA ALA A 293 -5.15 19.37 -10.22
C ALA A 293 -6.19 18.59 -9.39
N SER A 294 -6.14 18.71 -8.06
CA SER A 294 -7.15 18.13 -7.16
C SER A 294 -8.54 18.68 -7.45
N LEU A 295 -8.68 20.01 -7.60
CA LEU A 295 -9.96 20.64 -7.91
C LEU A 295 -10.53 20.17 -9.24
N LYS A 296 -9.70 19.99 -10.27
CA LYS A 296 -10.14 19.46 -11.57
C LYS A 296 -10.73 18.04 -11.48
N GLY A 297 -10.23 17.20 -10.58
CA GLY A 297 -10.69 15.83 -10.37
C GLY A 297 -11.90 15.69 -9.43
N LEU A 298 -12.40 16.79 -8.83
CA LEU A 298 -13.50 16.70 -7.85
C LEU A 298 -14.76 16.06 -8.41
N GLY A 299 -15.13 16.38 -9.65
CA GLY A 299 -16.33 15.82 -10.30
C GLY A 299 -16.29 14.28 -10.33
N ASP A 300 -15.15 13.72 -10.69
CA ASP A 300 -14.97 12.26 -10.74
C ASP A 300 -14.86 11.65 -9.34
N ALA A 301 -14.24 12.35 -8.39
CA ALA A 301 -14.23 11.92 -6.98
C ALA A 301 -15.65 11.83 -6.41
N PHE A 302 -16.56 12.80 -6.71
CA PHE A 302 -17.96 12.74 -6.29
C PHE A 302 -18.75 11.64 -7.00
N LYS A 303 -18.51 11.37 -8.30
CA LYS A 303 -19.13 10.24 -9.01
C LYS A 303 -18.72 8.90 -8.38
N LYS A 304 -17.42 8.73 -8.07
CA LYS A 304 -16.89 7.53 -7.39
C LYS A 304 -17.45 7.41 -5.97
N ARG A 305 -17.56 8.53 -5.22
CA ARG A 305 -18.23 8.57 -3.92
C ARG A 305 -19.62 7.95 -3.97
N TRP A 306 -20.44 8.36 -4.95
CA TRP A 306 -21.81 7.87 -5.04
C TRP A 306 -21.86 6.34 -5.12
N ARG A 307 -21.00 5.72 -5.92
CA ARG A 307 -20.89 4.26 -6.05
C ARG A 307 -20.41 3.62 -4.74
N ILE A 308 -19.29 4.10 -4.17
CA ILE A 308 -18.71 3.56 -2.94
C ILE A 308 -19.70 3.63 -1.77
N GLN A 309 -20.39 4.76 -1.61
CA GLN A 309 -21.32 4.94 -0.50
C GLN A 309 -22.63 4.14 -0.68
N LYS A 310 -23.04 3.87 -1.91
CA LYS A 310 -24.19 3.01 -2.23
C LYS A 310 -23.91 1.55 -1.82
N ASP A 311 -22.71 1.08 -2.11
CA ASP A 311 -22.33 -0.33 -1.89
C ASP A 311 -21.70 -0.57 -0.50
N ARG A 312 -21.67 0.46 0.34
CA ARG A 312 -21.10 0.43 1.69
C ARG A 312 -21.86 -0.54 2.60
N LYS A 313 -21.14 -1.43 3.27
CA LYS A 313 -21.65 -2.36 4.29
C LYS A 313 -21.36 -1.86 5.72
N ALA A 314 -20.18 -1.28 5.96
CA ALA A 314 -19.80 -0.77 7.28
C ALA A 314 -20.70 0.40 7.71
N SER A 315 -21.06 0.47 8.98
CA SER A 315 -21.78 1.60 9.53
C SER A 315 -20.90 2.85 9.63
N VAL A 316 -21.52 4.03 9.75
CA VAL A 316 -20.77 5.29 9.99
C VAL A 316 -20.02 5.21 11.34
N GLY A 317 -20.61 4.53 12.34
CA GLY A 317 -20.00 4.34 13.65
C GLY A 317 -18.75 3.44 13.61
N ASP A 318 -18.77 2.38 12.80
CA ASP A 318 -17.60 1.50 12.65
C ASP A 318 -16.41 2.25 12.03
N ILE A 319 -16.67 3.03 10.99
CA ILE A 319 -15.62 3.89 10.40
C ILE A 319 -15.14 4.92 11.43
N ALA A 320 -16.04 5.57 12.18
CA ALA A 320 -15.65 6.56 13.18
C ALA A 320 -14.71 6.01 14.26
N LYS A 321 -14.84 4.74 14.65
CA LYS A 321 -13.95 4.07 15.60
C LYS A 321 -12.53 3.86 15.06
N LEU A 322 -12.38 3.69 13.75
CA LEU A 322 -11.09 3.51 13.09
C LEU A 322 -10.33 4.82 12.88
N LEU A 323 -11.03 5.97 12.92
CA LEU A 323 -10.39 7.27 12.70
C LEU A 323 -9.62 7.72 13.94
N ASN A 324 -8.52 8.43 13.69
CA ASN A 324 -7.80 9.12 14.78
C ASN A 324 -8.45 10.48 15.05
N TRP A 325 -8.93 10.66 16.27
CA TRP A 325 -9.64 11.86 16.74
C TRP A 325 -8.75 12.82 17.55
N ASN A 326 -7.47 12.50 17.80
CA ASN A 326 -6.59 13.37 18.55
C ASN A 326 -6.22 14.63 17.73
N PRO A 327 -6.74 15.83 18.06
CA PRO A 327 -6.53 17.04 17.26
C PRO A 327 -5.07 17.46 17.16
N PHE A 328 -4.22 17.02 18.09
CA PHE A 328 -2.80 17.33 18.12
C PHE A 328 -1.94 16.32 17.37
N ALA A 329 -2.48 15.13 17.01
CA ALA A 329 -1.71 14.11 16.34
C ALA A 329 -1.01 14.60 15.06
N PRO A 330 -1.63 15.41 14.18
CA PRO A 330 -0.96 15.94 12.99
C PRO A 330 0.21 16.88 13.31
N LEU A 331 0.19 17.54 14.45
CA LEU A 331 1.26 18.47 14.85
C LEU A 331 2.47 17.73 15.43
N ILE A 332 2.23 16.64 16.15
CA ILE A 332 3.29 15.81 16.76
C ILE A 332 4.01 14.98 15.66
N LYS A 333 3.27 14.52 14.67
CA LYS A 333 3.79 13.70 13.55
C LYS A 333 4.40 14.52 12.41
N ARG A 334 4.53 15.85 12.56
CA ARG A 334 5.08 16.78 11.56
C ARG A 334 6.57 16.62 11.24
N LYS A 335 7.26 15.63 11.78
CA LYS A 335 8.61 15.27 11.30
C LYS A 335 8.47 14.39 10.05
N PHE A 336 7.85 14.97 9.03
CA PHE A 336 7.89 14.42 7.66
C PHE A 336 9.23 14.71 7.01
#